data_ac122cf95fe7f168a9d1e09d66b1acbe
#
_entry.id   ac122cf95fe7f168a9d1e09d66b1acbe
#
_cell.length_a   1.000
_cell.length_b   1.000
_cell.length_c   1.000
_cell.angle_alpha   90.00
_cell.angle_beta   90.00
_cell.angle_gamma   90.00
#
_symmetry.space_group_name_H-M   'P 1'
#
loop_
_entity.id
_entity.type
_entity.pdbx_description
1 polymer ?
#
loop_
_entity_poly.entity_id
_entity_poly.type
_entity_poly.pdbx_seq_one_letter_code
_entity_poly.pdbx_strand_id
1 'polypeptide(L)'
;MLFRSANLETPKSFPDPKPVTWITEEQGAAIKEFVTAGNGFYALHNCSHISLSSKNYREVMGGAYISHPPLRPFQVRASANKHPITDGMSPFIVNDEQHYVTYDKDPKYIIMEAENIDGLKFEDLGTKSVSGWAYDFGKGRVVFTAVGHTIHAMWNPQYLEIQKRSVRWLLKDL
;
A
#
# COMPACT_ATOMS: atom_id res chain seq x y z
N MET A 1 4.01 -5.79 12.53
CA MET A 1 5.24 -5.96 11.73
C MET A 1 5.23 -4.89 10.66
N LEU A 2 6.26 -4.07 10.61
CA LEU A 2 6.42 -3.01 9.61
C LEU A 2 7.41 -3.50 8.56
N PHE A 3 6.96 -3.74 7.35
CA PHE A 3 7.84 -4.01 6.23
C PHE A 3 7.98 -2.76 5.36
N ARG A 4 9.17 -2.25 5.28
CA ARG A 4 9.62 -1.40 4.20
C ARG A 4 10.47 -2.26 3.30
N SER A 5 10.02 -2.57 2.09
CA SER A 5 10.90 -3.19 1.13
C SER A 5 12.01 -2.20 0.79
N ALA A 6 13.27 -2.53 1.09
CA ALA A 6 14.35 -1.82 0.45
C ALA A 6 14.26 -2.09 -1.06
N ASN A 7 14.28 -1.05 -1.88
CA ASN A 7 14.47 -1.23 -3.31
C ASN A 7 15.79 -1.96 -3.52
N LEU A 8 15.73 -3.22 -3.86
CA LEU A 8 16.80 -3.79 -4.62
C LEU A 8 16.74 -3.09 -5.99
N GLU A 9 17.78 -2.37 -6.31
CA GLU A 9 17.86 -1.62 -7.56
C GLU A 9 17.36 -2.47 -8.71
N THR A 10 16.28 -2.04 -9.34
CA THR A 10 15.90 -2.60 -10.63
C THR A 10 17.08 -2.31 -11.56
N PRO A 11 17.71 -3.32 -12.15
CA PRO A 11 18.82 -3.07 -13.06
C PRO A 11 18.39 -2.08 -14.14
N LYS A 12 19.11 -0.98 -14.28
CA LYS A 12 18.79 0.10 -15.23
C LYS A 12 18.90 -0.30 -16.72
N SER A 13 19.18 -1.55 -17.01
CA SER A 13 19.27 -2.06 -18.37
C SER A 13 18.22 -3.13 -18.58
N PHE A 14 17.13 -2.78 -19.24
CA PHE A 14 16.24 -3.74 -19.86
C PHE A 14 16.85 -4.32 -21.14
N PRO A 15 16.84 -5.60 -21.38
CA PRO A 15 15.63 -6.32 -21.71
C PRO A 15 15.33 -7.45 -20.73
N ASP A 16 14.10 -7.48 -20.26
CA ASP A 16 13.50 -8.58 -19.52
C ASP A 16 14.14 -8.88 -18.15
N PRO A 17 13.93 -8.01 -17.14
CA PRO A 17 14.38 -8.34 -15.80
C PRO A 17 13.56 -9.52 -15.30
N LYS A 18 14.22 -10.64 -15.04
CA LYS A 18 13.59 -11.73 -14.29
C LYS A 18 13.08 -11.13 -12.98
N PRO A 19 11.79 -11.31 -12.65
CA PRO A 19 11.26 -10.77 -11.42
C PRO A 19 12.09 -11.31 -10.24
N VAL A 20 12.63 -10.41 -9.45
CA VAL A 20 13.35 -10.80 -8.23
C VAL A 20 12.32 -11.29 -7.24
N THR A 21 12.42 -12.55 -6.85
CA THR A 21 11.59 -13.12 -5.79
C THR A 21 12.09 -12.60 -4.44
N TRP A 22 11.27 -11.79 -3.77
CA TRP A 22 11.62 -11.19 -2.47
C TRP A 22 11.47 -12.14 -1.29
N ILE A 23 10.42 -12.96 -1.33
CA ILE A 23 10.13 -13.94 -0.30
C ILE A 23 9.76 -15.28 -0.94
N THR A 24 10.01 -16.35 -0.21
CA THR A 24 9.54 -17.69 -0.60
C THR A 24 8.06 -17.84 -0.22
N GLU A 25 7.43 -18.89 -0.76
CA GLU A 25 6.04 -19.19 -0.39
C GLU A 25 5.88 -19.58 1.07
N GLU A 26 6.91 -20.23 1.67
CA GLU A 26 6.96 -20.57 3.10
C GLU A 26 7.01 -19.30 3.98
N GLN A 27 7.80 -18.29 3.57
CA GLN A 27 7.83 -17.00 4.26
C GLN A 27 6.49 -16.28 4.16
N GLY A 28 5.85 -16.31 2.99
CA GLY A 28 4.50 -15.79 2.81
C GLY A 28 3.46 -16.52 3.66
N ALA A 29 3.56 -17.83 3.77
CA ALA A 29 2.71 -18.65 4.64
C ALA A 29 2.90 -18.28 6.12
N ALA A 30 4.14 -18.09 6.57
CA ALA A 30 4.43 -17.68 7.94
C ALA A 30 3.83 -16.30 8.28
N ILE A 31 3.88 -15.34 7.35
CA ILE A 31 3.21 -14.03 7.50
C ILE A 31 1.69 -14.21 7.60
N LYS A 32 1.12 -15.06 6.75
CA LYS A 32 -0.31 -15.34 6.76
C LYS A 32 -0.75 -15.96 8.09
N GLU A 33 -0.01 -16.93 8.59
CA GLU A 33 -0.27 -17.55 9.89
C GLU A 33 -0.18 -16.52 11.03
N PHE A 34 0.87 -15.69 11.03
CA PHE A 34 1.07 -14.62 12.02
C PHE A 34 -0.13 -13.67 12.08
N VAL A 35 -0.61 -13.20 10.93
CA VAL A 35 -1.76 -12.28 10.89
C VAL A 35 -3.04 -13.01 11.27
N THR A 36 -3.27 -14.23 10.74
CA THR A 36 -4.47 -15.03 11.05
C THR A 36 -4.60 -15.30 12.54
N ALA A 37 -3.47 -15.46 13.25
CA ALA A 37 -3.42 -15.70 14.72
C ALA A 37 -3.85 -14.47 15.55
N GLY A 38 -3.97 -13.28 14.95
CA GLY A 38 -4.49 -12.09 15.65
C GLY A 38 -3.56 -10.88 15.63
N ASN A 39 -2.44 -10.95 14.93
CA ASN A 39 -1.46 -9.88 14.88
C ASN A 39 -1.74 -8.86 13.77
N GLY A 40 -1.22 -7.64 13.94
CA GLY A 40 -1.34 -6.56 12.97
C GLY A 40 -0.26 -6.62 11.90
N PHE A 41 -0.66 -6.33 10.65
CA PHE A 41 0.25 -6.23 9.51
C PHE A 41 0.10 -4.88 8.83
N TYR A 42 1.15 -4.05 8.85
CA TYR A 42 1.20 -2.78 8.15
C TYR A 42 2.16 -2.87 6.97
N ALA A 43 1.63 -2.80 5.77
CA ALA A 43 2.37 -2.79 4.53
C ALA A 43 2.45 -1.37 3.95
N LEU A 44 3.64 -0.96 3.53
CA LEU A 44 3.92 0.35 2.98
C LEU A 44 4.47 0.25 1.56
N HIS A 45 3.98 1.10 0.67
CA HIS A 45 4.55 1.36 -0.63
C HIS A 45 4.94 0.08 -1.39
N ASN A 46 6.24 -0.18 -1.55
CA ASN A 46 6.76 -1.32 -2.31
C ASN A 46 6.41 -2.70 -1.72
N CYS A 47 5.79 -2.77 -0.56
CA CYS A 47 5.29 -4.04 -0.04
C CYS A 47 4.29 -4.71 -0.99
N SER A 48 3.62 -3.94 -1.86
CA SER A 48 2.75 -4.47 -2.92
C SER A 48 3.50 -5.26 -4.00
N HIS A 49 4.81 -4.99 -4.22
CA HIS A 49 5.65 -5.78 -5.13
C HIS A 49 5.90 -7.20 -4.61
N ILE A 50 5.99 -7.39 -3.29
CA ILE A 50 6.20 -8.69 -2.66
C ILE A 50 5.06 -9.65 -3.01
N SER A 51 3.86 -9.13 -3.22
CA SER A 51 2.68 -9.91 -3.63
C SER A 51 2.86 -10.64 -4.96
N LEU A 52 3.80 -10.21 -5.80
CA LEU A 52 4.13 -10.88 -7.06
C LEU A 52 4.95 -12.16 -6.85
N SER A 53 5.57 -12.33 -5.68
CA SER A 53 6.47 -13.44 -5.36
C SER A 53 5.79 -14.56 -4.59
N SER A 54 4.71 -14.31 -3.85
CA SER A 54 4.06 -15.28 -2.99
C SER A 54 2.54 -15.13 -3.00
N LYS A 55 1.82 -16.23 -3.25
CA LYS A 55 0.36 -16.28 -3.21
C LYS A 55 -0.17 -16.08 -1.79
N ASN A 56 0.48 -16.69 -0.79
CA ASN A 56 0.10 -16.55 0.61
C ASN A 56 0.27 -15.10 1.09
N TYR A 57 1.39 -14.45 0.71
CA TYR A 57 1.58 -13.05 1.01
C TYR A 57 0.53 -12.17 0.33
N ARG A 58 0.25 -12.40 -0.97
CA ARG A 58 -0.78 -11.66 -1.73
C ARG A 58 -2.16 -11.78 -1.10
N GLU A 59 -2.50 -12.95 -0.59
CA GLU A 59 -3.78 -13.17 0.09
C GLU A 59 -3.91 -12.31 1.35
N VAL A 60 -2.82 -12.16 2.12
CA VAL A 60 -2.78 -11.25 3.29
C VAL A 60 -2.75 -9.80 2.86
N MET A 61 -1.96 -9.46 1.85
CA MET A 61 -1.80 -8.09 1.35
C MET A 61 -3.08 -7.54 0.71
N GLY A 62 -3.82 -8.40 -0.01
CA GLY A 62 -5.09 -8.05 -0.66
C GLY A 62 -4.96 -7.32 -1.99
N GLY A 63 -3.79 -7.31 -2.57
CA GLY A 63 -3.52 -6.69 -3.87
C GLY A 63 -2.06 -6.82 -4.26
N ALA A 64 -1.72 -6.35 -5.46
CA ALA A 64 -0.37 -6.40 -5.99
C ALA A 64 -0.07 -5.15 -6.83
N TYR A 65 1.18 -4.79 -6.87
CA TYR A 65 1.69 -3.70 -7.72
C TYR A 65 1.46 -3.99 -9.22
N ILE A 66 1.14 -2.93 -9.96
CA ILE A 66 1.06 -2.94 -11.42
C ILE A 66 2.19 -2.08 -11.99
N SER A 67 2.15 -0.76 -11.73
CA SER A 67 3.07 0.22 -12.29
C SER A 67 2.95 1.56 -11.54
N HIS A 68 3.81 2.53 -11.88
CA HIS A 68 3.69 3.92 -11.45
C HIS A 68 4.34 4.86 -12.49
N PRO A 69 3.85 6.10 -12.65
CA PRO A 69 4.55 7.12 -13.41
C PRO A 69 5.81 7.56 -12.64
N PRO A 70 6.73 8.30 -13.29
CA PRO A 70 7.83 8.94 -12.59
C PRO A 70 7.34 9.79 -11.41
N LEU A 71 8.19 9.94 -10.41
CA LEU A 71 7.95 10.71 -9.19
C LEU A 71 7.34 12.09 -9.52
N ARG A 72 6.20 12.40 -8.91
CA ARG A 72 5.39 13.58 -9.22
C ARG A 72 4.43 13.95 -8.09
N PRO A 73 3.89 15.19 -8.08
CA PRO A 73 2.85 15.55 -7.14
C PRO A 73 1.51 14.87 -7.51
N PHE A 74 0.84 14.32 -6.50
CA PHE A 74 -0.54 13.84 -6.58
C PHE A 74 -1.28 14.08 -5.27
N GLN A 75 -2.61 14.16 -5.35
CA GLN A 75 -3.46 14.32 -4.19
C GLN A 75 -3.85 12.96 -3.63
N VAL A 76 -3.80 12.83 -2.31
CA VAL A 76 -4.36 11.70 -1.55
C VAL A 76 -5.57 12.17 -0.77
N ARG A 77 -6.65 11.39 -0.78
CA ARG A 77 -7.88 11.67 -0.04
C ARG A 77 -8.45 10.40 0.57
N ALA A 78 -9.30 10.57 1.58
CA ALA A 78 -10.14 9.47 2.06
C ALA A 78 -11.07 9.01 0.92
N SER A 79 -11.30 7.70 0.84
CA SER A 79 -12.33 7.13 -0.03
C SER A 79 -13.73 7.45 0.48
N ALA A 80 -14.76 7.05 -0.25
CA ALA A 80 -16.15 7.17 0.21
C ALA A 80 -16.47 6.25 1.40
N ASN A 81 -15.64 5.24 1.66
CA ASN A 81 -15.85 4.30 2.76
C ASN A 81 -15.36 4.92 4.08
N LYS A 82 -16.26 4.96 5.07
CA LYS A 82 -15.90 5.46 6.40
C LYS A 82 -15.00 4.45 7.13
N HIS A 83 -13.88 4.92 7.65
CA HIS A 83 -12.98 4.09 8.44
C HIS A 83 -12.28 4.92 9.53
N PRO A 84 -12.06 4.39 10.75
CA PRO A 84 -11.41 5.14 11.84
C PRO A 84 -10.03 5.71 11.47
N ILE A 85 -9.27 5.03 10.62
CA ILE A 85 -7.94 5.51 10.18
C ILE A 85 -8.05 6.84 9.42
N THR A 86 -9.08 7.01 8.60
CA THR A 86 -9.26 8.18 7.72
C THR A 86 -10.33 9.15 8.20
N ASP A 87 -10.89 8.93 9.39
CA ASP A 87 -11.91 9.83 9.96
C ASP A 87 -11.34 11.23 10.18
N GLY A 88 -12.04 12.25 9.66
CA GLY A 88 -11.58 13.64 9.68
C GLY A 88 -10.36 13.95 8.81
N MET A 89 -9.92 13.03 7.96
CA MET A 89 -8.79 13.24 7.03
C MET A 89 -9.14 14.34 6.02
N SER A 90 -8.31 15.39 5.97
CA SER A 90 -8.33 16.36 4.88
C SER A 90 -7.46 15.85 3.71
N PRO A 91 -7.86 16.10 2.45
CA PRO A 91 -7.00 15.81 1.31
C PRO A 91 -5.65 16.50 1.43
N PHE A 92 -4.59 15.83 0.99
CA PHE A 92 -3.24 16.39 0.99
C PHE A 92 -2.48 16.01 -0.28
N ILE A 93 -1.45 16.80 -0.60
CA ILE A 93 -0.59 16.58 -1.77
C ILE A 93 0.76 16.06 -1.28
N VAL A 94 1.27 15.05 -1.98
CA VAL A 94 2.63 14.52 -1.81
C VAL A 94 3.34 14.52 -3.15
N ASN A 95 4.67 14.67 -3.13
CA ASN A 95 5.52 14.38 -4.28
C ASN A 95 6.16 13.02 -4.07
N ASP A 96 5.59 12.00 -4.72
CA ASP A 96 5.95 10.61 -4.50
C ASP A 96 5.68 9.78 -5.76
N GLU A 97 5.83 8.47 -5.72
CA GLU A 97 5.39 7.54 -6.76
C GLU A 97 3.92 7.19 -6.54
N GLN A 98 3.05 7.59 -7.48
CA GLN A 98 1.65 7.21 -7.48
C GLN A 98 1.52 5.76 -7.95
N HIS A 99 1.51 4.81 -7.02
CA HIS A 99 1.37 3.39 -7.35
C HIS A 99 -0.03 3.07 -7.88
N TYR A 100 -0.07 2.34 -8.97
CA TYR A 100 -1.26 1.63 -9.45
C TYR A 100 -1.14 0.17 -9.02
N VAL A 101 -2.22 -0.34 -8.46
CA VAL A 101 -2.25 -1.67 -7.85
C VAL A 101 -3.50 -2.44 -8.28
N THR A 102 -3.41 -3.76 -8.37
CA THR A 102 -4.62 -4.61 -8.33
C THR A 102 -5.16 -4.63 -6.91
N TYR A 103 -6.45 -4.86 -6.77
CA TYR A 103 -7.09 -5.02 -5.48
C TYR A 103 -8.01 -6.25 -5.49
N ASP A 104 -7.77 -7.18 -4.58
CA ASP A 104 -8.34 -8.53 -4.61
C ASP A 104 -9.43 -8.74 -3.54
N LYS A 105 -9.80 -7.69 -2.79
CA LYS A 105 -10.78 -7.76 -1.70
C LYS A 105 -12.03 -6.93 -2.00
N ASP A 106 -13.00 -6.94 -1.09
CA ASP A 106 -14.21 -6.14 -1.20
C ASP A 106 -13.87 -4.64 -1.24
N PRO A 107 -14.35 -3.88 -2.23
CA PRO A 107 -14.10 -2.43 -2.35
C PRO A 107 -14.44 -1.60 -1.12
N LYS A 108 -15.31 -2.09 -0.23
CA LYS A 108 -15.65 -1.40 1.03
C LYS A 108 -14.45 -1.22 1.98
N TYR A 109 -13.37 -2.00 1.81
CA TYR A 109 -12.17 -1.89 2.62
C TYR A 109 -11.15 -0.88 2.08
N ILE A 110 -11.39 -0.29 0.91
CA ILE A 110 -10.57 0.80 0.38
C ILE A 110 -10.82 2.03 1.25
N ILE A 111 -9.78 2.57 1.86
CA ILE A 111 -9.86 3.72 2.77
C ILE A 111 -9.26 5.00 2.18
N MET A 112 -8.37 4.88 1.20
CA MET A 112 -7.74 6.03 0.54
C MET A 112 -7.63 5.84 -0.96
N GLU A 113 -7.73 6.97 -1.66
CA GLU A 113 -7.53 7.10 -3.11
C GLU A 113 -6.47 8.16 -3.39
N ALA A 114 -5.75 8.00 -4.50
CA ALA A 114 -4.83 8.99 -5.03
C ALA A 114 -5.32 9.47 -6.40
N GLU A 115 -5.10 10.75 -6.70
CA GLU A 115 -5.44 11.34 -7.98
C GLU A 115 -4.31 12.25 -8.45
N ASN A 116 -3.88 12.04 -9.68
CA ASN A 116 -2.91 12.90 -10.33
C ASN A 116 -3.49 14.32 -10.49
N ILE A 117 -2.71 15.34 -10.13
CA ILE A 117 -3.17 16.75 -10.16
C ILE A 117 -2.74 17.53 -11.39
N ASP A 118 -1.84 17.00 -12.19
CA ASP A 118 -1.36 17.64 -13.43
C ASP A 118 -2.02 17.10 -14.70
N GLY A 119 -3.04 16.25 -14.55
CA GLY A 119 -3.84 15.71 -15.65
C GLY A 119 -3.18 14.55 -16.40
N LEU A 120 -2.04 14.03 -15.95
CA LEU A 120 -1.43 12.85 -16.55
C LEU A 120 -2.39 11.66 -16.47
N LYS A 121 -2.74 11.12 -17.62
CA LYS A 121 -3.33 9.79 -17.74
C LYS A 121 -2.19 8.81 -17.90
N PHE A 122 -1.96 7.99 -16.88
CA PHE A 122 -0.86 7.05 -16.90
C PHE A 122 -1.31 5.76 -17.59
N GLU A 123 -0.81 5.53 -18.79
CA GLU A 123 -1.16 4.39 -19.62
C GLU A 123 -2.70 4.19 -19.69
N ASP A 124 -3.18 2.95 -19.68
CA ASP A 124 -4.61 2.63 -19.62
C ASP A 124 -5.19 2.69 -18.20
N LEU A 125 -4.37 3.06 -17.20
CA LEU A 125 -4.73 3.09 -15.79
C LEU A 125 -5.41 4.41 -15.36
N GLY A 126 -5.32 5.45 -16.20
CA GLY A 126 -5.99 6.72 -15.98
C GLY A 126 -5.29 7.65 -14.98
N THR A 127 -6.05 8.50 -14.29
CA THR A 127 -5.53 9.53 -13.37
C THR A 127 -5.62 9.11 -11.90
N LYS A 128 -6.42 8.09 -11.58
CA LYS A 128 -6.77 7.69 -10.20
C LYS A 128 -6.23 6.31 -9.88
N SER A 129 -5.81 6.12 -8.63
CA SER A 129 -5.40 4.83 -8.11
C SER A 129 -5.93 4.60 -6.69
N VAL A 130 -6.03 3.34 -6.28
CA VAL A 130 -6.24 2.98 -4.88
C VAL A 130 -4.95 3.26 -4.13
N SER A 131 -5.01 4.05 -3.05
CA SER A 131 -3.84 4.47 -2.28
C SER A 131 -3.76 3.85 -0.88
N GLY A 132 -4.77 3.10 -0.47
CA GLY A 132 -4.74 2.38 0.79
C GLY A 132 -6.03 1.63 1.09
N TRP A 133 -5.88 0.57 1.87
CA TRP A 133 -6.98 -0.25 2.38
C TRP A 133 -6.70 -0.76 3.79
N ALA A 134 -7.76 -1.14 4.49
CA ALA A 134 -7.69 -1.73 5.82
C ALA A 134 -8.82 -2.74 6.02
N TYR A 135 -8.50 -3.92 6.56
CA TYR A 135 -9.49 -4.98 6.82
C TYR A 135 -9.04 -5.97 7.88
N ASP A 136 -9.99 -6.68 8.45
CA ASP A 136 -9.73 -7.82 9.32
C ASP A 136 -9.33 -9.06 8.49
N PHE A 137 -8.32 -9.80 8.95
CA PHE A 137 -7.83 -11.02 8.33
C PHE A 137 -7.64 -12.11 9.38
N GLY A 138 -8.51 -13.11 9.38
CA GLY A 138 -8.58 -14.08 10.47
C GLY A 138 -8.92 -13.36 11.78
N LYS A 139 -8.06 -13.48 12.80
CA LYS A 139 -8.19 -12.74 14.06
C LYS A 139 -7.38 -11.43 14.08
N GLY A 140 -6.55 -11.19 13.06
CA GLY A 140 -5.67 -10.04 12.94
C GLY A 140 -6.22 -8.97 12.02
N ARG A 141 -5.38 -7.99 11.72
CA ARG A 141 -5.73 -6.82 10.90
C ARG A 141 -4.63 -6.48 9.91
N VAL A 142 -5.03 -6.00 8.75
CA VAL A 142 -4.12 -5.60 7.66
C VAL A 142 -4.38 -4.14 7.30
N VAL A 143 -3.32 -3.37 7.14
CA VAL A 143 -3.34 -2.04 6.54
C VAL A 143 -2.30 -1.98 5.44
N PHE A 144 -2.65 -1.41 4.31
CA PHE A 144 -1.74 -1.00 3.25
C PHE A 144 -1.88 0.48 2.96
N THR A 145 -0.76 1.15 2.72
CA THR A 145 -0.74 2.53 2.19
C THR A 145 0.32 2.65 1.10
N ALA A 146 -0.05 3.22 -0.05
CA ALA A 146 0.79 3.29 -1.24
C ALA A 146 1.87 4.38 -1.17
N VAL A 147 1.65 5.45 -0.41
CA VAL A 147 2.64 6.52 -0.20
C VAL A 147 3.84 5.99 0.57
N GLY A 148 5.08 6.34 0.17
CA GLY A 148 6.23 5.90 0.94
C GLY A 148 7.58 5.81 0.23
N HIS A 149 7.70 6.30 -1.02
CA HIS A 149 8.96 6.31 -1.75
C HIS A 149 9.90 7.39 -1.18
N THR A 150 9.39 8.60 -1.02
CA THR A 150 10.22 9.72 -0.56
C THR A 150 10.06 9.98 0.94
N ILE A 151 11.16 10.42 1.56
CA ILE A 151 11.16 10.83 2.96
C ILE A 151 10.17 11.99 3.21
N HIS A 152 10.07 12.93 2.26
CA HIS A 152 9.17 14.08 2.34
C HIS A 152 7.70 13.66 2.34
N ALA A 153 7.34 12.68 1.50
CA ALA A 153 5.98 12.13 1.49
C ALA A 153 5.67 11.42 2.81
N MET A 154 6.61 10.63 3.33
CA MET A 154 6.43 9.94 4.62
C MET A 154 6.28 10.89 5.80
N TRP A 155 6.90 12.08 5.75
CA TRP A 155 6.83 13.09 6.80
C TRP A 155 5.76 14.16 6.55
N ASN A 156 4.94 14.02 5.50
CA ASN A 156 3.78 14.88 5.33
C ASN A 156 2.90 14.79 6.58
N PRO A 157 2.53 15.94 7.23
CA PRO A 157 1.84 15.92 8.52
C PRO A 157 0.52 15.13 8.51
N GLN A 158 -0.28 15.25 7.43
CA GLN A 158 -1.54 14.51 7.29
C GLN A 158 -1.29 13.01 7.13
N TYR A 159 -0.29 12.65 6.33
CA TYR A 159 0.07 11.25 6.15
C TYR A 159 0.67 10.62 7.41
N LEU A 160 1.46 11.39 8.16
CA LEU A 160 2.01 10.94 9.44
C LEU A 160 0.90 10.60 10.44
N GLU A 161 -0.18 11.38 10.45
CA GLU A 161 -1.34 11.06 11.29
C GLU A 161 -2.05 9.78 10.83
N ILE A 162 -2.17 9.56 9.51
CA ILE A 162 -2.69 8.29 8.96
C ILE A 162 -1.84 7.10 9.39
N GLN A 163 -0.51 7.24 9.34
CA GLN A 163 0.40 6.17 9.80
C GLN A 163 0.20 5.85 11.28
N LYS A 164 0.11 6.87 12.15
CA LYS A 164 -0.15 6.69 13.58
C LYS A 164 -1.49 5.99 13.84
N ARG A 165 -2.56 6.45 13.18
CA ARG A 165 -3.88 5.83 13.28
C ARG A 165 -3.89 4.40 12.76
N SER A 166 -3.17 4.11 11.68
CA SER A 166 -3.00 2.76 11.14
C SER A 166 -2.38 1.82 12.18
N VAL A 167 -1.32 2.26 12.87
CA VAL A 167 -0.68 1.47 13.94
C VAL A 167 -1.64 1.26 15.10
N ARG A 168 -2.34 2.30 15.58
CA ARG A 168 -3.32 2.18 16.66
C ARG A 168 -4.47 1.24 16.31
N TRP A 169 -4.99 1.34 15.09
CA TRP A 169 -6.04 0.44 14.62
C TRP A 169 -5.57 -1.02 14.57
N LEU A 170 -4.36 -1.28 14.09
CA LEU A 170 -3.75 -2.61 14.08
C LEU A 170 -3.57 -3.18 15.48
N LEU A 171 -3.28 -2.33 16.46
CA LEU A 171 -3.18 -2.68 17.88
C LEU A 171 -4.53 -2.79 18.60
N LYS A 172 -5.65 -2.54 17.89
CA LYS A 172 -7.02 -2.52 18.43
C LYS A 172 -7.24 -1.41 19.47
N ASP A 173 -6.50 -0.31 19.33
CA ASP A 173 -6.53 0.88 20.19
C ASP A 173 -7.21 2.09 19.50
N LEU A 174 -7.95 1.84 18.42
CA LEU A 174 -8.69 2.82 17.64
C LEU A 174 -9.98 2.21 17.10
#